data_cd0b80e9171df7cd900315bfc6c74e11
#
_entry.id   cd0b80e9171df7cd900315bfc6c74e11
#
_cell.length_a   1.000
_cell.length_b   1.000
_cell.length_c   1.000
_cell.angle_alpha   90.00
_cell.angle_beta   90.00
_cell.angle_gamma   90.00
#
_symmetry.space_group_name_H-M   'P 1'
#
loop_
_entity.id
_entity.type
_entity.pdbx_description
1 polymer ?
#
loop_
_entity_poly.entity_id
_entity_poly.type
_entity_poly.pdbx_seq_one_letter_code
_entity_poly.pdbx_strand_id
1 'polypeptide(L)'
;MKKILGVLTIIVLLVSVCFYFFPKQPKNIFDEIYQETEKTYRSNNILRNIEGFEIDDVWPSDGEYFKYSPLGKYKTLPEDYLELRVGFNFEKAYSKMFVSVERKIADGTKLWMVNKYNPNTKTITKLIQIVLSGKEDSYIEDEAQVKSYLEKYGITAKDLDSYYDEIVNQKVLKDWCTIYDSKYSPSNYGDVKIETQWENW
;
A
#
# COMPACT_ATOMS: atom_id res chain seq x y z
N MET A 1 -9.20 49.55 21.77
CA MET A 1 -8.26 48.86 20.85
C MET A 1 -7.48 47.72 21.51
N LYS A 2 -6.75 47.90 22.65
CA LYS A 2 -5.95 46.80 23.26
C LYS A 2 -6.75 45.54 23.65
N LYS A 3 -8.00 45.70 24.15
CA LYS A 3 -8.87 44.56 24.51
C LYS A 3 -9.33 43.76 23.29
N ILE A 4 -9.61 44.42 22.17
CA ILE A 4 -10.00 43.77 20.91
C ILE A 4 -8.83 42.97 20.32
N LEU A 5 -7.63 43.56 20.38
CA LEU A 5 -6.40 42.88 19.92
C LEU A 5 -6.12 41.60 20.72
N GLY A 6 -6.31 41.65 22.06
CA GLY A 6 -6.14 40.47 22.93
C GLY A 6 -7.14 39.37 22.64
N VAL A 7 -8.40 39.67 22.35
CA VAL A 7 -9.42 38.68 21.97
C VAL A 7 -9.10 38.07 20.62
N LEU A 8 -8.67 38.86 19.65
CA LEU A 8 -8.26 38.35 18.31
C LEU A 8 -7.07 37.40 18.42
N THR A 9 -6.08 37.73 19.25
CA THR A 9 -4.92 36.84 19.47
C THR A 9 -5.32 35.52 20.11
N ILE A 10 -6.24 35.52 21.05
CA ILE A 10 -6.76 34.28 21.67
C ILE A 10 -7.51 33.44 20.66
N ILE A 11 -8.35 34.05 19.82
CA ILE A 11 -9.07 33.33 18.74
C ILE A 11 -8.11 32.70 17.75
N VAL A 12 -7.10 33.43 17.30
CA VAL A 12 -6.07 32.90 16.37
C VAL A 12 -5.31 31.74 17.01
N LEU A 13 -4.94 31.82 18.28
CA LEU A 13 -4.29 30.74 19.02
C LEU A 13 -5.20 29.54 19.15
N LEU A 14 -6.46 29.70 19.51
CA LEU A 14 -7.43 28.61 19.60
C LEU A 14 -7.66 27.93 18.23
N VAL A 15 -7.81 28.70 17.17
CA VAL A 15 -7.94 28.19 15.81
C VAL A 15 -6.67 27.44 15.40
N SER A 16 -5.49 27.97 15.69
CA SER A 16 -4.21 27.29 15.39
C SER A 16 -4.07 25.98 16.17
N VAL A 17 -4.45 25.97 17.45
CA VAL A 17 -4.49 24.77 18.30
C VAL A 17 -5.49 23.76 17.74
N CYS A 18 -6.69 24.19 17.33
CA CYS A 18 -7.65 23.32 16.68
C CYS A 18 -7.09 22.69 15.40
N PHE A 19 -6.47 23.47 14.52
CA PHE A 19 -5.85 22.94 13.30
C PHE A 19 -4.69 21.98 13.58
N TYR A 20 -3.98 22.14 14.68
CA TYR A 20 -2.88 21.27 15.08
C TYR A 20 -3.35 19.95 15.69
N PHE A 21 -4.46 19.98 16.44
CA PHE A 21 -5.01 18.80 17.12
C PHE A 21 -6.09 18.04 16.35
N PHE A 22 -6.69 18.63 15.31
CA PHE A 22 -7.59 17.88 14.45
C PHE A 22 -6.76 16.99 13.49
N PRO A 23 -6.83 15.67 13.61
CA PRO A 23 -6.17 14.78 12.66
C PRO A 23 -6.69 15.11 11.26
N LYS A 24 -5.78 15.26 10.32
CA LYS A 24 -6.14 15.46 8.91
C LYS A 24 -7.05 14.32 8.50
N GLN A 25 -8.29 14.65 8.11
CA GLN A 25 -9.21 13.63 7.60
C GLN A 25 -8.58 12.95 6.37
N PRO A 26 -8.62 11.62 6.29
CA PRO A 26 -8.16 10.93 5.10
C PRO A 26 -8.96 11.39 3.88
N LYS A 27 -8.29 11.53 2.74
CA LYS A 27 -8.90 12.02 1.49
C LYS A 27 -9.29 10.88 0.55
N ASN A 28 -8.77 9.70 0.78
CA ASN A 28 -9.01 8.48 0.02
C ASN A 28 -8.81 7.25 0.89
N ILE A 29 -9.16 6.07 0.38
CA ILE A 29 -9.07 4.81 1.10
C ILE A 29 -7.64 4.45 1.53
N PHE A 30 -6.63 4.77 0.72
CA PHE A 30 -5.23 4.49 1.05
C PHE A 30 -4.74 5.37 2.20
N ASP A 31 -5.15 6.65 2.21
CA ASP A 31 -4.91 7.55 3.34
C ASP A 31 -5.54 7.02 4.62
N GLU A 32 -6.76 6.50 4.53
CA GLU A 32 -7.47 5.93 5.67
C GLU A 32 -6.70 4.73 6.24
N ILE A 33 -6.36 3.77 5.40
CA ILE A 33 -5.60 2.58 5.81
C ILE A 33 -4.25 3.00 6.41
N TYR A 34 -3.53 3.90 5.76
CA TYR A 34 -2.23 4.34 6.22
C TYR A 34 -2.30 5.04 7.59
N GLN A 35 -3.24 5.97 7.76
CA GLN A 35 -3.42 6.71 9.01
C GLN A 35 -3.87 5.81 10.16
N GLU A 36 -4.79 4.88 9.92
CA GLU A 36 -5.26 3.97 10.95
C GLU A 36 -4.16 2.97 11.33
N THR A 37 -3.39 2.50 10.36
CA THR A 37 -2.24 1.61 10.62
C THR A 37 -1.13 2.34 11.38
N GLU A 38 -0.85 3.60 11.06
CA GLU A 38 0.12 4.42 11.80
C GLU A 38 -0.26 4.60 13.26
N LYS A 39 -1.55 4.87 13.54
CA LYS A 39 -2.08 5.02 14.91
C LYS A 39 -1.94 3.74 15.73
N THR A 40 -2.13 2.59 15.09
CA THR A 40 -2.17 1.29 15.76
C THR A 40 -0.91 0.46 15.55
N TYR A 41 0.10 1.05 14.96
CA TYR A 41 1.36 0.44 14.56
C TYR A 41 1.98 -0.50 15.62
N ARG A 42 2.03 -0.05 16.88
CA ARG A 42 2.61 -0.85 17.97
C ARG A 42 1.80 -2.08 18.36
N SER A 43 0.52 -2.09 18.05
CA SER A 43 -0.38 -3.20 18.42
C SER A 43 -0.63 -4.19 17.29
N ASN A 44 -0.38 -3.80 16.03
CA ASN A 44 -0.70 -4.57 14.81
C ASN A 44 -2.15 -5.07 14.72
N ASN A 45 -3.05 -4.52 15.54
CA ASN A 45 -4.40 -5.04 15.70
C ASN A 45 -5.24 -4.93 14.42
N ILE A 46 -5.00 -3.88 13.65
CA ILE A 46 -5.73 -3.64 12.41
C ILE A 46 -5.52 -4.79 11.42
N LEU A 47 -4.27 -5.08 11.09
CA LEU A 47 -3.97 -6.11 10.08
C LEU A 47 -4.36 -7.51 10.56
N ARG A 48 -4.27 -7.79 11.85
CA ARG A 48 -4.69 -9.08 12.42
C ARG A 48 -6.19 -9.36 12.32
N ASN A 49 -6.99 -8.32 12.20
CA ASN A 49 -8.45 -8.44 12.10
C ASN A 49 -8.95 -8.60 10.66
N ILE A 50 -8.07 -8.49 9.66
CA ILE A 50 -8.44 -8.73 8.27
C ILE A 50 -8.49 -10.24 8.01
N GLU A 51 -9.63 -10.74 7.53
CA GLU A 51 -9.82 -12.15 7.26
C GLU A 51 -8.76 -12.70 6.30
N GLY A 52 -8.15 -13.82 6.67
CA GLY A 52 -7.11 -14.48 5.88
C GLY A 52 -5.75 -13.79 5.90
N PHE A 53 -5.59 -12.69 6.66
CA PHE A 53 -4.33 -11.98 6.78
C PHE A 53 -3.49 -12.51 7.94
N GLU A 54 -2.22 -12.81 7.68
CA GLU A 54 -1.24 -13.23 8.66
C GLU A 54 -0.11 -12.21 8.75
N ILE A 55 0.25 -11.82 9.96
CA ILE A 55 1.38 -10.91 10.18
C ILE A 55 2.62 -11.76 10.42
N ASP A 56 3.68 -11.49 9.66
CA ASP A 56 4.99 -12.07 9.94
C ASP A 56 5.51 -11.51 11.26
N ASP A 57 5.83 -12.41 12.19
CA ASP A 57 6.33 -12.08 13.55
C ASP A 57 7.81 -11.61 13.54
N VAL A 58 8.36 -11.22 12.41
CA VAL A 58 9.74 -10.76 12.33
C VAL A 58 9.83 -9.32 12.80
N TRP A 59 9.93 -9.14 14.10
CA TRP A 59 10.32 -7.90 14.73
C TRP A 59 11.83 -7.92 14.95
N PRO A 60 12.59 -7.04 14.29
CA PRO A 60 13.97 -6.84 14.71
C PRO A 60 14.01 -6.24 16.11
N SER A 61 14.89 -6.74 16.94
CA SER A 61 15.04 -6.34 18.33
C SER A 61 15.70 -4.97 18.55
N ASP A 62 16.16 -4.34 17.50
CA ASP A 62 16.87 -3.06 17.52
C ASP A 62 15.99 -1.91 17.02
N GLY A 63 16.01 -0.79 17.71
CA GLY A 63 15.09 0.34 17.54
C GLY A 63 15.09 1.02 16.17
N GLU A 64 15.93 0.62 15.21
CA GLU A 64 15.94 1.18 13.86
C GLU A 64 14.72 0.74 13.02
N TYR A 65 14.12 -0.40 13.32
CA TYR A 65 13.00 -0.96 12.57
C TYR A 65 11.62 -0.48 13.02
N PHE A 66 11.53 0.35 14.04
CA PHE A 66 10.26 0.99 14.42
C PHE A 66 9.66 1.92 13.35
N LYS A 67 10.38 2.14 12.27
CA LYS A 67 9.94 2.93 11.11
C LYS A 67 9.07 2.12 10.13
N TYR A 68 9.04 0.79 10.27
CA TYR A 68 8.32 -0.10 9.37
C TYR A 68 7.22 -0.84 10.12
N SER A 69 6.05 -0.92 9.51
CA SER A 69 5.02 -1.85 9.94
C SER A 69 5.46 -3.28 9.56
N PRO A 70 5.08 -4.29 10.35
CA PRO A 70 5.33 -5.67 9.97
C PRO A 70 4.68 -5.98 8.61
N LEU A 71 5.34 -6.81 7.86
CA LEU A 71 4.78 -7.40 6.66
C LEU A 71 3.67 -8.36 7.04
N GLY A 72 2.55 -8.28 6.34
CA GLY A 72 1.47 -9.22 6.49
C GLY A 72 1.26 -10.03 5.20
N LYS A 73 0.77 -11.24 5.36
CA LYS A 73 0.48 -12.17 4.26
C LYS A 73 -0.97 -12.62 4.31
N TYR A 74 -1.57 -12.81 3.15
CA TYR A 74 -2.84 -13.51 3.05
C TYR A 74 -2.60 -15.02 3.02
N LYS A 75 -3.35 -15.77 3.84
CA LYS A 75 -3.28 -17.25 3.91
C LYS A 75 -3.99 -17.92 2.75
N THR A 76 -5.02 -17.26 2.21
CA THR A 76 -5.84 -17.81 1.14
C THR A 76 -5.77 -16.91 -0.09
N LEU A 77 -5.24 -17.45 -1.17
CA LEU A 77 -5.10 -16.76 -2.44
C LEU A 77 -5.67 -17.62 -3.56
N PRO A 78 -6.09 -17.03 -4.70
CA PRO A 78 -6.36 -17.79 -5.92
C PRO A 78 -5.16 -18.67 -6.31
N GLU A 79 -5.42 -19.80 -7.00
CA GLU A 79 -4.43 -20.86 -7.23
C GLU A 79 -3.11 -20.41 -7.86
N ASP A 80 -3.18 -19.42 -8.76
CA ASP A 80 -1.99 -18.88 -9.44
C ASP A 80 -1.19 -17.87 -8.61
N TYR A 81 -1.75 -17.37 -7.51
CA TYR A 81 -1.08 -16.40 -6.66
C TYR A 81 -0.31 -17.14 -5.57
N LEU A 82 0.97 -16.85 -5.46
CA LEU A 82 1.87 -17.48 -4.50
C LEU A 82 1.93 -16.73 -3.18
N GLU A 83 1.92 -15.39 -3.27
CA GLU A 83 2.04 -14.53 -2.11
C GLU A 83 1.37 -13.18 -2.33
N LEU A 84 0.75 -12.67 -1.27
CA LEU A 84 0.25 -11.29 -1.18
C LEU A 84 0.70 -10.71 0.15
N ARG A 85 1.46 -9.63 0.10
CA ARG A 85 1.95 -8.91 1.29
C ARG A 85 1.45 -7.48 1.31
N VAL A 86 1.09 -7.01 2.49
CA VAL A 86 0.82 -5.59 2.75
C VAL A 86 1.83 -5.09 3.76
N GLY A 87 2.53 -4.01 3.44
CA GLY A 87 3.52 -3.42 4.30
C GLY A 87 3.42 -1.90 4.35
N PHE A 88 4.03 -1.31 5.40
CA PHE A 88 3.99 0.12 5.66
C PHE A 88 5.38 0.61 6.06
N ASN A 89 5.70 1.83 5.62
CA ASN A 89 6.84 2.58 6.09
C ASN A 89 6.34 3.93 6.58
N PHE A 90 6.59 4.25 7.84
CA PHE A 90 6.15 5.49 8.48
C PHE A 90 7.25 6.54 8.58
N GLU A 91 8.38 6.32 7.97
CA GLU A 91 9.46 7.31 7.92
C GLU A 91 9.02 8.53 7.12
N LYS A 92 9.09 9.73 7.72
CA LYS A 92 8.52 10.96 7.16
C LYS A 92 8.96 11.26 5.72
N ALA A 93 10.20 10.96 5.38
CA ALA A 93 10.74 11.17 4.03
C ALA A 93 10.33 10.08 3.03
N TYR A 94 10.01 8.86 3.53
CA TYR A 94 9.78 7.67 2.73
C TYR A 94 8.45 6.99 3.06
N SER A 95 7.54 7.74 3.72
CA SER A 95 6.24 7.20 4.09
C SER A 95 5.54 6.54 2.92
N LYS A 96 5.21 5.27 3.07
CA LYS A 96 4.58 4.45 2.00
C LYS A 96 3.73 3.35 2.60
N MET A 97 2.66 3.03 1.90
CA MET A 97 1.99 1.74 2.00
C MET A 97 2.32 0.96 0.72
N PHE A 98 2.60 -0.31 0.83
CA PHE A 98 2.76 -1.14 -0.36
C PHE A 98 1.95 -2.43 -0.26
N VAL A 99 1.49 -2.87 -1.40
CA VAL A 99 0.89 -4.17 -1.63
C VAL A 99 1.73 -4.87 -2.69
N SER A 100 2.36 -5.97 -2.33
CA SER A 100 3.14 -6.78 -3.26
C SER A 100 2.48 -8.13 -3.49
N VAL A 101 2.51 -8.58 -4.73
CA VAL A 101 1.87 -9.81 -5.17
C VAL A 101 2.87 -10.62 -5.98
N GLU A 102 3.06 -11.88 -5.60
CA GLU A 102 3.73 -12.86 -6.45
C GLU A 102 2.70 -13.76 -7.14
N ARG A 103 2.82 -13.88 -8.47
CA ARG A 103 1.99 -14.76 -9.27
C ARG A 103 2.86 -15.67 -10.12
N LYS A 104 2.53 -16.97 -10.17
CA LYS A 104 3.16 -17.93 -11.07
C LYS A 104 2.68 -17.67 -12.50
N ILE A 105 3.62 -17.53 -13.44
CA ILE A 105 3.32 -17.38 -14.87
C ILE A 105 3.83 -18.56 -15.69
N ALA A 106 4.86 -19.25 -15.22
CA ALA A 106 5.35 -20.52 -15.77
C ALA A 106 6.17 -21.25 -14.70
N ASP A 107 6.60 -22.49 -15.01
CA ASP A 107 7.51 -23.20 -14.13
C ASP A 107 8.83 -22.43 -13.97
N GLY A 108 9.22 -22.17 -12.72
CA GLY A 108 10.41 -21.40 -12.40
C GLY A 108 10.33 -19.90 -12.74
N THR A 109 9.16 -19.40 -13.17
CA THR A 109 9.00 -17.98 -13.53
C THR A 109 7.78 -17.39 -12.82
N LYS A 110 8.00 -16.31 -12.10
CA LYS A 110 6.96 -15.58 -11.37
C LYS A 110 6.91 -14.13 -11.82
N LEU A 111 5.73 -13.55 -11.76
CA LEU A 111 5.49 -12.12 -11.86
C LEU A 111 5.41 -11.55 -10.43
N TRP A 112 6.24 -10.59 -10.12
CA TRP A 112 6.15 -9.83 -8.87
C TRP A 112 5.67 -8.42 -9.15
N MET A 113 4.46 -8.13 -8.69
CA MET A 113 3.82 -6.82 -8.81
C MET A 113 3.93 -6.08 -7.48
N VAL A 114 4.41 -4.84 -7.49
CA VAL A 114 4.55 -4.01 -6.31
C VAL A 114 3.80 -2.70 -6.50
N ASN A 115 2.81 -2.46 -5.66
CA ASN A 115 1.99 -1.27 -5.67
C ASN A 115 2.35 -0.43 -4.45
N LYS A 116 2.86 0.77 -4.66
CA LYS A 116 3.34 1.66 -3.60
C LYS A 116 2.47 2.91 -3.56
N TYR A 117 1.79 3.14 -2.44
CA TYR A 117 1.08 4.38 -2.18
C TYR A 117 1.93 5.31 -1.33
N ASN A 118 2.11 6.54 -1.79
CA ASN A 118 2.79 7.59 -1.05
C ASN A 118 1.76 8.60 -0.53
N PRO A 119 1.52 8.68 0.80
CA PRO A 119 0.54 9.59 1.37
C PRO A 119 0.94 11.07 1.27
N ASN A 120 2.22 11.39 1.05
CA ASN A 120 2.69 12.76 0.91
C ASN A 120 2.39 13.33 -0.49
N THR A 121 2.57 12.53 -1.53
CA THR A 121 2.35 12.94 -2.93
C THR A 121 0.98 12.54 -3.47
N LYS A 122 0.26 11.65 -2.75
CA LYS A 122 -0.99 11.04 -3.20
C LYS A 122 -0.84 10.26 -4.51
N THR A 123 0.26 9.56 -4.63
CA THR A 123 0.60 8.79 -5.84
C THR A 123 0.65 7.30 -5.54
N ILE A 124 0.01 6.50 -6.38
CA ILE A 124 0.24 5.06 -6.46
C ILE A 124 1.20 4.79 -7.60
N THR A 125 2.33 4.16 -7.31
CA THR A 125 3.26 3.66 -8.32
C THR A 125 3.09 2.15 -8.46
N LYS A 126 2.75 1.68 -9.65
CA LYS A 126 2.63 0.26 -10.00
C LYS A 126 3.88 -0.20 -10.73
N LEU A 127 4.61 -1.10 -10.11
CA LEU A 127 5.86 -1.67 -10.64
C LEU A 127 5.72 -3.18 -10.81
N ILE A 128 6.43 -3.74 -11.77
CA ILE A 128 6.53 -5.18 -11.98
C ILE A 128 7.97 -5.62 -12.18
N GLN A 129 8.23 -6.85 -11.76
CA GLN A 129 9.51 -7.54 -11.95
C GLN A 129 9.23 -8.98 -12.36
N ILE A 130 10.16 -9.59 -13.11
CA ILE A 130 10.14 -11.02 -13.32
C ILE A 130 11.11 -11.66 -12.34
N VAL A 131 10.63 -12.68 -11.65
CA VAL A 131 11.44 -13.46 -10.71
C VAL A 131 11.68 -14.85 -11.31
N LEU A 132 12.94 -15.19 -11.49
CA LEU A 132 13.36 -16.51 -11.94
C LEU A 132 13.81 -17.33 -10.74
N SER A 133 13.08 -18.41 -10.46
CA SER A 133 13.39 -19.31 -9.34
C SER A 133 14.61 -20.17 -9.65
N GLY A 134 15.55 -20.21 -8.68
CA GLY A 134 16.79 -20.99 -8.78
C GLY A 134 17.28 -21.44 -7.40
N LYS A 135 18.60 -21.67 -7.26
CA LYS A 135 19.22 -21.82 -5.93
C LYS A 135 19.06 -20.54 -5.10
N GLU A 136 19.13 -19.40 -5.79
CA GLU A 136 18.77 -18.07 -5.33
C GLU A 136 17.85 -17.49 -6.39
N ASP A 137 16.77 -16.83 -5.99
CA ASP A 137 15.88 -16.16 -6.94
C ASP A 137 16.61 -14.97 -7.56
N SER A 138 16.47 -14.79 -8.86
CA SER A 138 16.98 -13.63 -9.58
C SER A 138 15.85 -12.73 -10.05
N TYR A 139 16.06 -11.41 -9.90
CA TYR A 139 15.06 -10.38 -10.17
C TYR A 139 15.44 -9.61 -11.43
N ILE A 140 14.52 -9.56 -12.38
CA ILE A 140 14.65 -8.77 -13.62
C ILE A 140 13.78 -7.54 -13.48
N GLU A 141 14.43 -6.38 -13.47
CA GLU A 141 13.80 -5.05 -13.28
C GLU A 141 13.89 -4.19 -14.55
N ASP A 142 14.78 -4.55 -15.48
CA ASP A 142 14.93 -3.83 -16.74
C ASP A 142 13.64 -3.91 -17.56
N GLU A 143 13.10 -2.75 -17.94
CA GLU A 143 11.79 -2.63 -18.58
C GLU A 143 11.70 -3.42 -19.89
N ALA A 144 12.74 -3.39 -20.71
CA ALA A 144 12.75 -4.11 -22.00
C ALA A 144 12.77 -5.61 -21.79
N GLN A 145 13.50 -6.10 -20.80
CA GLN A 145 13.54 -7.52 -20.45
C GLN A 145 12.19 -7.95 -19.85
N VAL A 146 11.64 -7.19 -18.90
CA VAL A 146 10.32 -7.47 -18.31
C VAL A 146 9.27 -7.56 -19.41
N LYS A 147 9.22 -6.57 -20.32
CA LYS A 147 8.30 -6.59 -21.46
C LYS A 147 8.47 -7.84 -22.32
N SER A 148 9.71 -8.22 -22.65
CA SER A 148 9.99 -9.44 -23.42
C SER A 148 9.46 -10.71 -22.74
N TYR A 149 9.57 -10.81 -21.40
CA TYR A 149 8.99 -11.95 -20.67
C TYR A 149 7.47 -11.92 -20.71
N LEU A 150 6.83 -10.77 -20.53
CA LEU A 150 5.37 -10.67 -20.61
C LEU A 150 4.85 -11.03 -21.99
N GLU A 151 5.47 -10.54 -23.05
CA GLU A 151 5.15 -10.91 -24.45
C GLU A 151 5.32 -12.42 -24.68
N LYS A 152 6.41 -13.01 -24.20
CA LYS A 152 6.67 -14.46 -24.29
C LYS A 152 5.55 -15.30 -23.66
N TYR A 153 4.98 -14.82 -22.57
CA TYR A 153 3.92 -15.53 -21.85
C TYR A 153 2.51 -15.04 -22.20
N GLY A 154 2.38 -14.12 -23.15
CA GLY A 154 1.11 -13.58 -23.60
C GLY A 154 0.39 -12.72 -22.58
N ILE A 155 1.13 -12.11 -21.64
CA ILE A 155 0.58 -11.23 -20.61
C ILE A 155 0.55 -9.81 -21.16
N THR A 156 -0.65 -9.22 -21.21
CA THR A 156 -0.89 -7.86 -21.70
C THR A 156 -1.00 -6.85 -20.55
N ALA A 157 -0.92 -5.55 -20.89
CA ALA A 157 -1.19 -4.49 -19.93
C ALA A 157 -2.58 -4.62 -19.28
N LYS A 158 -3.57 -5.08 -20.05
CA LYS A 158 -4.93 -5.34 -19.54
C LYS A 158 -4.95 -6.47 -18.51
N ASP A 159 -4.13 -7.50 -18.70
CA ASP A 159 -4.03 -8.59 -17.72
C ASP A 159 -3.40 -8.07 -16.43
N LEU A 160 -2.36 -7.24 -16.51
CA LEU A 160 -1.74 -6.61 -15.35
C LEU A 160 -2.73 -5.73 -14.56
N ASP A 161 -3.55 -4.96 -15.26
CA ASP A 161 -4.60 -4.16 -14.62
C ASP A 161 -5.69 -5.04 -13.99
N SER A 162 -6.04 -6.17 -14.63
CA SER A 162 -6.98 -7.15 -14.07
C SER A 162 -6.43 -7.80 -12.81
N TYR A 163 -5.15 -8.18 -12.80
CA TYR A 163 -4.50 -8.75 -11.61
C TYR A 163 -4.44 -7.74 -10.46
N TYR A 164 -4.18 -6.48 -10.80
CA TYR A 164 -4.23 -5.41 -9.81
C TYR A 164 -5.62 -5.26 -9.21
N ASP A 165 -6.67 -5.20 -10.05
CA ASP A 165 -8.05 -5.05 -9.59
C ASP A 165 -8.45 -6.22 -8.69
N GLU A 166 -8.21 -7.45 -9.13
CA GLU A 166 -8.55 -8.67 -8.40
C GLU A 166 -7.95 -8.68 -6.97
N ILE A 167 -6.69 -8.33 -6.85
CA ILE A 167 -5.98 -8.44 -5.58
C ILE A 167 -6.10 -7.16 -4.74
N VAL A 168 -5.83 -6.00 -5.32
CA VAL A 168 -5.84 -4.76 -4.54
C VAL A 168 -7.27 -4.32 -4.23
N ASN A 169 -8.12 -4.20 -5.25
CA ASN A 169 -9.48 -3.70 -5.06
C ASN A 169 -10.41 -4.73 -4.47
N GLN A 170 -10.49 -5.93 -5.10
CA GLN A 170 -11.48 -6.93 -4.76
C GLN A 170 -11.10 -7.76 -3.53
N LYS A 171 -9.85 -7.71 -3.10
CA LYS A 171 -9.41 -8.38 -1.89
C LYS A 171 -8.97 -7.38 -0.81
N VAL A 172 -7.81 -6.74 -0.94
CA VAL A 172 -7.24 -5.91 0.14
C VAL A 172 -8.17 -4.75 0.53
N LEU A 173 -8.59 -3.94 -0.42
CA LEU A 173 -9.42 -2.76 -0.13
C LEU A 173 -10.85 -3.13 0.24
N LYS A 174 -11.40 -4.19 -0.36
CA LYS A 174 -12.73 -4.69 -0.01
C LYS A 174 -12.77 -5.27 1.39
N ASP A 175 -11.78 -6.06 1.78
CA ASP A 175 -11.67 -6.61 3.14
C ASP A 175 -11.56 -5.47 4.15
N TRP A 176 -10.74 -4.46 3.85
CA TRP A 176 -10.67 -3.24 4.66
C TRP A 176 -12.03 -2.58 4.85
N CYS A 177 -12.74 -2.29 3.76
CA CYS A 177 -14.05 -1.64 3.81
C CYS A 177 -15.06 -2.44 4.62
N THR A 178 -15.04 -3.77 4.49
CA THR A 178 -15.98 -4.66 5.18
C THR A 178 -15.74 -4.70 6.69
N ILE A 179 -14.46 -4.73 7.11
CA ILE A 179 -14.08 -4.92 8.51
C ILE A 179 -14.13 -3.60 9.29
N TYR A 180 -13.73 -2.51 8.66
CA TYR A 180 -13.58 -1.22 9.33
C TYR A 180 -14.69 -0.21 9.01
N ASP A 181 -15.76 -0.63 8.34
CA ASP A 181 -16.89 0.23 7.94
C ASP A 181 -16.40 1.55 7.30
N SER A 182 -15.51 1.41 6.33
CA SER A 182 -14.89 2.54 5.65
C SER A 182 -15.92 3.40 4.95
N LYS A 183 -15.75 4.71 5.01
CA LYS A 183 -16.56 5.67 4.22
C LYS A 183 -16.21 5.67 2.73
N TYR A 184 -15.14 4.98 2.35
CA TYR A 184 -14.71 4.84 0.95
C TYR A 184 -15.19 3.50 0.38
N SER A 185 -15.15 3.39 -0.94
CA SER A 185 -15.34 2.12 -1.64
C SER A 185 -13.99 1.61 -2.18
N PRO A 186 -13.84 0.31 -2.43
CA PRO A 186 -12.60 -0.27 -2.95
C PRO A 186 -12.10 0.34 -4.27
N SER A 187 -13.02 0.85 -5.09
CA SER A 187 -12.72 1.48 -6.39
C SER A 187 -12.66 3.02 -6.35
N ASN A 188 -12.91 3.63 -5.20
CA ASN A 188 -12.90 5.09 -5.06
C ASN A 188 -11.54 5.57 -4.56
N TYR A 189 -10.67 5.91 -5.48
CA TYR A 189 -9.31 6.40 -5.16
C TYR A 189 -9.26 7.91 -4.88
N GLY A 190 -10.35 8.64 -5.08
CA GLY A 190 -10.43 10.07 -4.78
C GLY A 190 -9.40 10.88 -5.57
N ASP A 191 -8.48 11.56 -4.87
CA ASP A 191 -7.46 12.45 -5.42
C ASP A 191 -6.13 11.75 -5.76
N VAL A 192 -6.11 10.41 -5.79
CA VAL A 192 -4.89 9.63 -6.03
C VAL A 192 -4.51 9.64 -7.50
N LYS A 193 -3.27 10.00 -7.79
CA LYS A 193 -2.65 9.84 -9.10
C LYS A 193 -2.04 8.44 -9.23
N ILE A 194 -2.35 7.73 -10.30
CA ILE A 194 -1.79 6.41 -10.58
C ILE A 194 -0.70 6.56 -11.64
N GLU A 195 0.46 5.98 -11.38
CA GLU A 195 1.60 5.87 -12.28
C GLU A 195 1.91 4.38 -12.45
N THR A 196 1.97 3.90 -13.69
CA THR A 196 2.24 2.51 -14.00
C THR A 196 3.49 2.37 -14.86
N GLN A 197 4.29 1.32 -14.62
CA GLN A 197 5.48 1.02 -15.41
C GLN A 197 5.10 0.54 -16.82
N TRP A 198 3.92 -0.07 -17.00
CA TRP A 198 3.47 -0.65 -18.26
C TRP A 198 2.53 0.23 -19.08
N GLU A 199 2.32 1.47 -18.70
CA GLU A 199 1.39 2.37 -19.40
C GLU A 199 1.89 2.76 -20.79
N ASN A 200 3.20 2.76 -21.00
CA ASN A 200 3.88 3.20 -22.22
C ASN A 200 4.59 2.06 -22.99
N TRP A 201 4.19 0.84 -22.79
CA TRP A 201 4.80 -0.34 -23.46
C TRP A 201 4.18 -0.63 -24.82
#